data_b9f920c815c3092d62f7305341528b2a
#
_entry.id   b9f920c815c3092d62f7305341528b2a
#
_cell.length_a   1.000
_cell.length_b   1.000
_cell.length_c   1.000
_cell.angle_alpha   90.00
_cell.angle_beta   90.00
_cell.angle_gamma   90.00
#
_symmetry.space_group_name_H-M   'P 1'
#
loop_
_entity.id
_entity.type
_entity.pdbx_description
1 polymer ?
#
loop_
_entity_poly.entity_id
_entity_poly.type
_entity_poly.pdbx_seq_one_letter_code
_entity_poly.pdbx_strand_id
1 'polypeptide(L)'
;MSDPVYDLVIRGGTVATSSDVFAADVGIAGETIVALGSGLAAGKTEIDATGKLVLPGGVDAHAHIEQLSAAGIMNADTFESATRSAAFGGTTSVISFAAQHVGMDVQEVVTDYTALAKKGAMIDYAFHIIVSDVTDKVISEDIPALVKQGHSSIKIFMTYDRLKVDDEKLLDILAAAREARALVCVHAENHGVIAWMVKRLIDKGYTAPKYHAVSHARVSESEAFTRLIAFSELLDQPVMIFHVSTREGAAVIREARGRGVKIFAETCPQYLFLTAEDLDKPGAEGAKWMCSPPARTKDDQEALWQALSLGDLQLISSDHAPYRYDETGKLRAGPNPTFKQVANGLPGLEVRLPLLFDAMVSKGRLGLSKFVELTSTAPAQIYNLPKKGSIAIGNDADIAIWDPARKVTLSDEMMHDLTGFSPFSGRTVTGWPEKVLLRGRKAMPLALANSAIAVMLR
;
A
#
# COMPACT_ATOMS: atom_id res chain seq x y z
N MET A 1 -28.47 38.51 -1.77
CA MET A 1 -27.66 37.54 -0.99
C MET A 1 -26.32 37.47 -1.71
N SER A 2 -25.21 37.70 -1.03
CA SER A 2 -23.86 37.50 -1.62
C SER A 2 -23.73 36.05 -2.04
N ASP A 3 -23.07 35.79 -3.18
CA ASP A 3 -22.77 34.41 -3.60
C ASP A 3 -22.03 33.67 -2.48
N PRO A 4 -22.34 32.36 -2.27
CA PRO A 4 -21.67 31.58 -1.24
C PRO A 4 -20.15 31.53 -1.48
N VAL A 5 -19.38 31.79 -0.43
CA VAL A 5 -17.90 31.86 -0.49
C VAL A 5 -17.27 30.49 -0.77
N TYR A 6 -17.96 29.41 -0.41
CA TYR A 6 -17.47 28.04 -0.52
C TYR A 6 -18.41 27.18 -1.38
N ASP A 7 -17.85 26.23 -2.13
CA ASP A 7 -18.64 25.21 -2.81
C ASP A 7 -19.15 24.17 -1.82
N LEU A 8 -18.34 23.83 -0.81
CA LEU A 8 -18.68 22.89 0.25
C LEU A 8 -18.10 23.37 1.58
N VAL A 9 -18.87 23.23 2.66
CA VAL A 9 -18.38 23.37 4.03
C VAL A 9 -18.68 22.11 4.81
N ILE A 10 -17.64 21.53 5.46
CA ILE A 10 -17.79 20.46 6.45
C ILE A 10 -17.86 21.11 7.82
N ARG A 11 -18.97 20.89 8.56
CA ARG A 11 -19.30 21.60 9.81
C ARG A 11 -19.05 20.76 11.05
N GLY A 12 -18.50 21.40 12.08
CA GLY A 12 -18.55 20.91 13.46
C GLY A 12 -17.78 19.61 13.72
N GLY A 13 -16.89 19.22 12.81
CA GLY A 13 -16.09 18.01 12.96
C GLY A 13 -14.83 18.22 13.80
N THR A 14 -14.23 17.12 14.25
CA THR A 14 -12.88 17.13 14.81
C THR A 14 -11.90 16.80 13.71
N VAL A 15 -11.12 17.80 13.28
CA VAL A 15 -10.06 17.65 12.29
C VAL A 15 -8.83 17.04 12.96
N ALA A 16 -8.21 16.07 12.31
CA ALA A 16 -6.91 15.55 12.73
C ALA A 16 -5.90 15.57 11.59
N THR A 17 -4.69 15.98 11.95
CA THR A 17 -3.49 15.94 11.12
C THR A 17 -2.44 15.05 11.79
N SER A 18 -1.27 14.90 11.18
CA SER A 18 -0.16 14.15 11.80
C SER A 18 0.40 14.83 13.07
N SER A 19 0.11 16.12 13.30
CA SER A 19 0.62 16.90 14.43
C SER A 19 -0.47 17.33 15.42
N ASP A 20 -1.69 17.61 14.94
CA ASP A 20 -2.72 18.28 15.73
C ASP A 20 -4.09 17.62 15.59
N VAL A 21 -4.91 17.77 16.67
CA VAL A 21 -6.33 17.38 16.69
C VAL A 21 -7.12 18.56 17.25
N PHE A 22 -8.05 19.11 16.46
CA PHE A 22 -8.78 20.33 16.81
C PHE A 22 -10.19 20.36 16.20
N ALA A 23 -11.13 21.07 16.83
CA ALA A 23 -12.45 21.30 16.27
C ALA A 23 -12.40 22.43 15.25
N ALA A 24 -12.89 22.20 14.03
CA ALA A 24 -12.99 23.21 12.98
C ALA A 24 -14.02 22.83 11.92
N ASP A 25 -14.57 23.88 11.26
CA ASP A 25 -15.19 23.74 9.94
C ASP A 25 -14.10 23.71 8.87
N VAL A 26 -14.35 23.00 7.77
CA VAL A 26 -13.47 22.95 6.60
C VAL A 26 -14.18 23.54 5.41
N GLY A 27 -13.67 24.67 4.90
CA GLY A 27 -14.19 25.36 3.70
C GLY A 27 -13.44 24.93 2.45
N ILE A 28 -14.20 24.54 1.41
CA ILE A 28 -13.67 24.01 0.15
C ILE A 28 -14.20 24.88 -0.99
N ALA A 29 -13.29 25.31 -1.88
CA ALA A 29 -13.63 25.97 -3.12
C ALA A 29 -12.94 25.26 -4.29
N GLY A 30 -13.69 24.89 -5.31
CA GLY A 30 -13.24 24.02 -6.38
C GLY A 30 -12.79 22.67 -5.83
N GLU A 31 -11.54 22.35 -6.01
CA GLU A 31 -10.94 21.08 -5.57
C GLU A 31 -10.08 21.20 -4.31
N THR A 32 -9.98 22.42 -3.72
CA THR A 32 -8.95 22.78 -2.75
C THR A 32 -9.57 23.18 -1.40
N ILE A 33 -8.92 22.83 -0.31
CA ILE A 33 -9.21 23.35 1.03
C ILE A 33 -8.73 24.81 1.08
N VAL A 34 -9.66 25.77 1.30
CA VAL A 34 -9.36 27.19 1.30
C VAL A 34 -9.52 27.85 2.66
N ALA A 35 -10.19 27.20 3.60
CA ALA A 35 -10.37 27.73 4.95
C ALA A 35 -10.46 26.61 6.00
N LEU A 36 -9.91 26.90 7.18
CA LEU A 36 -10.06 26.10 8.42
C LEU A 36 -10.40 27.07 9.54
N GLY A 37 -11.48 26.84 10.27
CA GLY A 37 -11.86 27.70 11.40
C GLY A 37 -13.23 27.36 11.94
N SER A 38 -13.73 28.13 12.89
CA SER A 38 -15.06 27.97 13.45
C SER A 38 -16.02 29.00 12.87
N GLY A 39 -17.26 28.59 12.59
CA GLY A 39 -18.31 29.50 12.09
C GLY A 39 -18.03 30.05 10.70
N LEU A 40 -17.47 29.28 9.81
CA LEU A 40 -17.24 29.71 8.40
C LEU A 40 -18.56 30.12 7.76
N ALA A 41 -18.48 31.05 6.76
CA ALA A 41 -19.64 31.43 5.97
C ALA A 41 -20.29 30.21 5.30
N ALA A 42 -21.55 30.33 4.89
CA ALA A 42 -22.27 29.22 4.26
C ALA A 42 -21.63 28.80 2.92
N GLY A 43 -21.58 27.50 2.70
CA GLY A 43 -21.25 26.92 1.41
C GLY A 43 -22.48 26.69 0.54
N LYS A 44 -22.29 26.42 -0.75
CA LYS A 44 -23.38 25.96 -1.64
C LYS A 44 -23.98 24.65 -1.15
N THR A 45 -23.13 23.78 -0.59
CA THR A 45 -23.50 22.56 0.12
C THR A 45 -22.82 22.50 1.46
N GLU A 46 -23.43 21.79 2.40
CA GLU A 46 -22.85 21.59 3.74
C GLU A 46 -22.93 20.11 4.14
N ILE A 47 -21.91 19.66 4.86
CA ILE A 47 -21.86 18.33 5.46
C ILE A 47 -21.75 18.53 6.97
N ASP A 48 -22.73 18.04 7.71
CA ASP A 48 -22.64 17.95 9.17
C ASP A 48 -21.68 16.79 9.55
N ALA A 49 -20.62 17.15 10.25
CA ALA A 49 -19.62 16.24 10.81
C ALA A 49 -19.59 16.29 12.35
N THR A 50 -20.66 16.80 12.99
CA THR A 50 -20.78 16.84 14.46
C THR A 50 -20.59 15.44 15.06
N GLY A 51 -19.65 15.31 15.99
CA GLY A 51 -19.29 14.03 16.61
C GLY A 51 -18.47 13.08 15.72
N LYS A 52 -18.06 13.53 14.53
CA LYS A 52 -17.23 12.78 13.58
C LYS A 52 -15.80 13.30 13.54
N LEU A 53 -14.90 12.44 13.07
CA LEU A 53 -13.54 12.84 12.74
C LEU A 53 -13.44 13.21 11.25
N VAL A 54 -12.76 14.30 10.99
CA VAL A 54 -12.47 14.77 9.63
C VAL A 54 -10.98 14.56 9.40
N LEU A 55 -10.64 13.53 8.64
CA LEU A 55 -9.28 13.08 8.40
C LEU A 55 -8.89 13.30 6.94
N PRO A 56 -7.59 13.48 6.62
CA PRO A 56 -7.17 13.40 5.23
C PRO A 56 -7.48 12.00 4.69
N GLY A 57 -7.82 11.91 3.43
CA GLY A 57 -7.95 10.62 2.75
C GLY A 57 -6.65 9.84 2.80
N GLY A 58 -6.76 8.52 2.97
CA GLY A 58 -5.59 7.65 3.01
C GLY A 58 -4.80 7.68 1.70
N VAL A 59 -3.48 7.55 1.83
CA VAL A 59 -2.57 7.32 0.72
C VAL A 59 -2.03 5.90 0.85
N ASP A 60 -2.38 5.03 -0.09
CA ASP A 60 -1.86 3.67 -0.13
C ASP A 60 -0.71 3.59 -1.14
N ALA A 61 0.49 3.38 -0.64
CA ALA A 61 1.69 3.41 -1.46
C ALA A 61 2.13 2.01 -1.97
N HIS A 62 1.26 0.99 -1.89
CA HIS A 62 1.62 -0.35 -2.33
C HIS A 62 0.36 -1.17 -2.66
N ALA A 63 -0.02 -1.19 -3.92
CA ALA A 63 -1.16 -1.98 -4.39
C ALA A 63 -0.95 -2.51 -5.81
N HIS A 64 -1.14 -3.82 -6.01
CA HIS A 64 -1.04 -4.48 -7.31
C HIS A 64 -2.43 -4.53 -7.97
N ILE A 65 -2.63 -3.74 -9.02
CA ILE A 65 -3.92 -3.59 -9.71
C ILE A 65 -3.75 -3.89 -11.20
N GLU A 66 -4.64 -4.72 -11.75
CA GLU A 66 -4.59 -5.18 -13.15
C GLU A 66 -3.21 -5.71 -13.56
N GLN A 67 -2.53 -6.35 -12.63
CA GLN A 67 -1.15 -6.80 -12.82
C GLN A 67 -1.09 -8.30 -13.11
N LEU A 68 -0.36 -8.65 -14.17
CA LEU A 68 0.03 -10.01 -14.44
C LEU A 68 1.22 -10.40 -13.54
N SER A 69 1.05 -11.46 -12.74
CA SER A 69 2.12 -11.97 -11.88
C SER A 69 3.24 -12.62 -12.70
N ALA A 70 4.41 -12.80 -12.09
CA ALA A 70 5.52 -13.57 -12.69
C ALA A 70 5.12 -15.02 -13.07
N ALA A 71 4.10 -15.58 -12.42
CA ALA A 71 3.55 -16.90 -12.75
C ALA A 71 2.53 -16.89 -13.91
N GLY A 72 2.27 -15.72 -14.51
CA GLY A 72 1.28 -15.55 -15.58
C GLY A 72 -0.17 -15.68 -15.09
N ILE A 73 -0.43 -15.29 -13.85
CA ILE A 73 -1.77 -15.21 -13.26
C ILE A 73 -2.13 -13.72 -13.13
N MET A 74 -3.24 -13.31 -13.74
CA MET A 74 -3.78 -11.96 -13.57
C MET A 74 -4.40 -11.84 -12.19
N ASN A 75 -4.16 -10.73 -11.50
CA ASN A 75 -4.88 -10.48 -10.25
C ASN A 75 -6.37 -10.19 -10.52
N ALA A 76 -7.20 -10.24 -9.47
CA ALA A 76 -8.65 -10.25 -9.63
C ALA A 76 -9.23 -8.88 -9.98
N ASP A 77 -8.59 -7.81 -9.52
CA ASP A 77 -9.13 -6.46 -9.61
C ASP A 77 -8.72 -5.72 -10.88
N THR A 78 -9.66 -4.90 -11.36
CA THR A 78 -9.40 -3.80 -12.28
C THR A 78 -9.12 -2.51 -11.50
N PHE A 79 -8.64 -1.45 -12.18
CA PHE A 79 -8.52 -0.13 -11.54
C PHE A 79 -9.86 0.36 -10.99
N GLU A 80 -10.98 0.05 -11.65
CA GLU A 80 -12.31 0.41 -11.13
C GLU A 80 -12.61 -0.28 -9.80
N SER A 81 -12.53 -1.61 -9.74
CA SER A 81 -12.91 -2.37 -8.54
C SER A 81 -11.96 -2.11 -7.37
N ALA A 82 -10.64 -2.10 -7.61
CA ALA A 82 -9.65 -1.84 -6.58
C ALA A 82 -9.79 -0.42 -6.00
N THR A 83 -9.93 0.59 -6.86
CA THR A 83 -10.02 1.98 -6.39
C THR A 83 -11.39 2.30 -5.79
N ARG A 84 -12.46 1.62 -6.20
CA ARG A 84 -13.76 1.62 -5.51
C ARG A 84 -13.61 1.05 -4.10
N SER A 85 -13.04 -0.13 -3.98
CA SER A 85 -12.74 -0.78 -2.70
C SER A 85 -11.90 0.13 -1.79
N ALA A 86 -10.85 0.75 -2.32
CA ALA A 86 -10.02 1.72 -1.61
C ALA A 86 -10.84 2.91 -1.06
N ALA A 87 -11.74 3.48 -1.88
CA ALA A 87 -12.60 4.60 -1.46
C ALA A 87 -13.55 4.19 -0.32
N PHE A 88 -14.13 2.98 -0.37
CA PHE A 88 -14.96 2.47 0.73
C PHE A 88 -14.18 2.31 2.03
N GLY A 89 -12.88 2.04 1.96
CA GLY A 89 -11.97 2.00 3.10
C GLY A 89 -11.44 3.36 3.57
N GLY A 90 -11.76 4.47 2.88
CA GLY A 90 -11.28 5.82 3.24
C GLY A 90 -10.00 6.26 2.55
N THR A 91 -9.51 5.51 1.57
CA THR A 91 -8.32 5.84 0.77
C THR A 91 -8.71 6.69 -0.44
N THR A 92 -7.96 7.75 -0.71
CA THR A 92 -8.21 8.69 -1.83
C THR A 92 -7.07 8.75 -2.85
N SER A 93 -5.94 8.15 -2.52
CA SER A 93 -4.80 8.05 -3.44
C SER A 93 -4.15 6.69 -3.34
N VAL A 94 -3.76 6.11 -4.47
CA VAL A 94 -3.06 4.83 -4.55
C VAL A 94 -1.82 4.95 -5.43
N ILE A 95 -0.70 4.36 -4.99
CA ILE A 95 0.47 4.16 -5.84
C ILE A 95 0.50 2.67 -6.18
N SER A 96 0.16 2.36 -7.43
CA SER A 96 0.15 1.00 -7.98
C SER A 96 1.47 0.70 -8.69
N PHE A 97 1.52 -0.34 -9.49
CA PHE A 97 2.71 -0.75 -10.22
C PHE A 97 2.47 -0.76 -11.72
N ALA A 98 3.42 -0.19 -12.48
CA ALA A 98 3.55 -0.45 -13.90
C ALA A 98 4.60 -1.55 -14.06
N ALA A 99 4.17 -2.77 -14.37
CA ALA A 99 4.97 -3.98 -14.23
C ALA A 99 5.66 -4.39 -15.55
N GLN A 100 6.95 -4.07 -15.69
CA GLN A 100 7.77 -4.59 -16.77
C GLN A 100 8.08 -6.07 -16.54
N HIS A 101 7.95 -6.88 -17.59
CA HIS A 101 8.52 -8.22 -17.71
C HIS A 101 9.67 -8.20 -18.69
N VAL A 102 10.56 -9.22 -18.60
CA VAL A 102 11.70 -9.36 -19.52
C VAL A 102 11.25 -9.30 -20.99
N GLY A 103 11.90 -8.46 -21.77
CA GLY A 103 11.60 -8.21 -23.18
C GLY A 103 10.57 -7.10 -23.45
N MET A 104 10.00 -6.47 -22.42
CA MET A 104 9.08 -5.33 -22.60
C MET A 104 9.82 -4.00 -22.53
N ASP A 105 9.40 -3.04 -23.37
CA ASP A 105 9.83 -1.65 -23.25
C ASP A 105 9.14 -1.00 -22.03
N VAL A 106 9.91 -0.44 -21.11
CA VAL A 106 9.38 0.10 -19.85
C VAL A 106 8.53 1.37 -20.08
N GLN A 107 8.80 2.16 -21.12
CA GLN A 107 7.99 3.35 -21.47
C GLN A 107 6.61 2.93 -22.00
N GLU A 108 6.55 1.88 -22.82
CA GLU A 108 5.28 1.31 -23.30
C GLU A 108 4.49 0.74 -22.15
N VAL A 109 5.12 0.02 -21.22
CA VAL A 109 4.47 -0.51 -20.01
C VAL A 109 3.80 0.60 -19.20
N VAL A 110 4.48 1.71 -18.95
CA VAL A 110 3.91 2.86 -18.22
C VAL A 110 2.72 3.47 -18.98
N THR A 111 2.82 3.53 -20.30
CA THR A 111 1.74 4.03 -21.16
C THR A 111 0.50 3.15 -21.06
N ASP A 112 0.68 1.84 -21.12
CA ASP A 112 -0.40 0.85 -21.05
C ASP A 112 -1.11 0.89 -19.68
N TYR A 113 -0.34 0.87 -18.57
CA TYR A 113 -0.91 0.99 -17.23
C TYR A 113 -1.63 2.33 -17.01
N THR A 114 -1.10 3.41 -17.58
CA THR A 114 -1.79 4.71 -17.56
C THR A 114 -3.12 4.64 -18.30
N ALA A 115 -3.20 3.95 -19.44
CA ALA A 115 -4.44 3.78 -20.18
C ALA A 115 -5.46 2.93 -19.39
N LEU A 116 -5.01 1.84 -18.73
CA LEU A 116 -5.87 1.03 -17.87
C LEU A 116 -6.44 1.85 -16.70
N ALA A 117 -5.60 2.61 -16.00
CA ALA A 117 -6.03 3.43 -14.88
C ALA A 117 -7.00 4.55 -15.32
N LYS A 118 -6.72 5.24 -16.43
CA LYS A 118 -7.62 6.27 -16.97
C LYS A 118 -9.00 5.74 -17.31
N LYS A 119 -9.11 4.46 -17.65
CA LYS A 119 -10.38 3.84 -18.04
C LYS A 119 -11.31 3.63 -16.83
N GLY A 120 -10.77 3.38 -15.63
CA GLY A 120 -11.60 2.93 -14.52
C GLY A 120 -11.28 3.49 -13.15
N ALA A 121 -10.14 4.14 -12.93
CA ALA A 121 -9.77 4.60 -11.58
C ALA A 121 -10.79 5.62 -11.02
N MET A 122 -11.20 5.39 -9.79
CA MET A 122 -12.19 6.21 -9.06
C MET A 122 -11.56 7.11 -8.01
N ILE A 123 -10.28 6.89 -7.67
CA ILE A 123 -9.45 7.76 -6.82
C ILE A 123 -8.15 8.09 -7.56
N ASP A 124 -7.40 9.06 -7.05
CA ASP A 124 -6.14 9.46 -7.67
C ASP A 124 -5.09 8.35 -7.60
N TYR A 125 -4.24 8.27 -8.62
CA TYR A 125 -3.27 7.19 -8.75
C TYR A 125 -1.90 7.67 -9.23
N ALA A 126 -0.88 6.90 -8.89
CA ALA A 126 0.48 6.99 -9.40
C ALA A 126 1.04 5.58 -9.62
N PHE A 127 2.27 5.49 -10.15
CA PHE A 127 2.92 4.21 -10.38
C PHE A 127 4.34 4.18 -9.81
N HIS A 128 4.66 3.07 -9.13
CA HIS A 128 6.02 2.57 -9.04
C HIS A 128 6.35 1.83 -10.33
N ILE A 129 7.49 2.11 -10.90
CA ILE A 129 7.91 1.46 -12.15
C ILE A 129 8.69 0.20 -11.80
N ILE A 130 8.11 -0.98 -12.06
CA ILE A 130 8.85 -2.24 -11.92
C ILE A 130 9.87 -2.34 -13.05
N VAL A 131 11.13 -2.52 -12.67
CA VAL A 131 12.24 -2.80 -13.58
C VAL A 131 12.74 -4.22 -13.29
N SER A 132 12.52 -5.13 -14.25
CA SER A 132 12.95 -6.53 -14.20
C SER A 132 13.86 -6.92 -15.36
N ASP A 133 13.87 -6.13 -16.43
CA ASP A 133 14.79 -6.25 -17.57
C ASP A 133 15.73 -5.06 -17.61
N VAL A 134 16.90 -5.23 -16.99
CA VAL A 134 17.88 -4.17 -16.79
C VAL A 134 18.83 -4.16 -18.00
N THR A 135 18.59 -3.23 -18.92
CA THR A 135 19.42 -2.97 -20.10
C THR A 135 20.10 -1.61 -20.01
N ASP A 136 21.14 -1.37 -20.83
CA ASP A 136 21.81 -0.07 -20.89
C ASP A 136 20.82 1.06 -21.20
N LYS A 137 19.84 0.81 -22.09
CA LYS A 137 18.77 1.77 -22.42
C LYS A 137 17.92 2.09 -21.18
N VAL A 138 17.51 1.08 -20.42
CA VAL A 138 16.69 1.31 -19.20
C VAL A 138 17.45 2.18 -18.21
N ILE A 139 18.73 1.92 -18.00
CA ILE A 139 19.56 2.66 -17.05
C ILE A 139 19.84 4.08 -17.54
N SER A 140 20.29 4.26 -18.79
CA SER A 140 20.80 5.55 -19.28
C SER A 140 19.73 6.48 -19.84
N GLU A 141 18.59 5.95 -20.29
CA GLU A 141 17.56 6.72 -20.99
C GLU A 141 16.20 6.65 -20.30
N ASP A 142 15.69 5.42 -20.05
CA ASP A 142 14.29 5.26 -19.63
C ASP A 142 14.05 5.71 -18.19
N ILE A 143 14.90 5.34 -17.23
CA ILE A 143 14.78 5.78 -15.84
C ILE A 143 14.80 7.31 -15.73
N PRO A 144 15.81 8.03 -16.30
CA PRO A 144 15.81 9.49 -16.28
C PRO A 144 14.57 10.12 -16.94
N ALA A 145 14.10 9.55 -18.06
CA ALA A 145 12.92 10.04 -18.76
C ALA A 145 11.63 9.87 -17.95
N LEU A 146 11.41 8.71 -17.34
CA LEU A 146 10.25 8.42 -16.50
C LEU A 146 10.21 9.29 -15.25
N VAL A 147 11.37 9.51 -14.62
CA VAL A 147 11.44 10.41 -13.45
C VAL A 147 11.11 11.85 -13.85
N LYS A 148 11.61 12.31 -15.01
CA LYS A 148 11.25 13.64 -15.55
C LYS A 148 9.77 13.76 -15.87
N GLN A 149 9.09 12.66 -16.20
CA GLN A 149 7.64 12.61 -16.42
C GLN A 149 6.84 12.62 -15.11
N GLY A 150 7.51 12.52 -13.94
CA GLY A 150 6.90 12.54 -12.60
C GLY A 150 6.82 11.18 -11.91
N HIS A 151 7.34 10.10 -12.51
CA HIS A 151 7.42 8.78 -11.87
C HIS A 151 8.65 8.72 -10.96
N SER A 152 8.47 9.13 -9.69
CA SER A 152 9.59 9.36 -8.76
C SER A 152 10.09 8.09 -8.06
N SER A 153 9.56 6.91 -8.37
CA SER A 153 9.91 5.67 -7.67
C SER A 153 10.02 4.46 -8.60
N ILE A 154 11.07 3.68 -8.37
CA ILE A 154 11.40 2.47 -9.12
C ILE A 154 11.25 1.27 -8.19
N LYS A 155 10.56 0.21 -8.64
CA LYS A 155 10.40 -1.04 -7.89
C LYS A 155 11.28 -2.12 -8.47
N ILE A 156 11.97 -2.83 -7.58
CA ILE A 156 12.78 -4.00 -7.93
C ILE A 156 12.54 -5.16 -6.97
N PHE A 157 12.95 -6.34 -7.38
CA PHE A 157 12.84 -7.57 -6.61
C PHE A 157 14.21 -8.23 -6.46
N MET A 158 14.54 -8.66 -5.25
CA MET A 158 15.72 -9.50 -4.97
C MET A 158 15.36 -10.99 -5.00
N THR A 159 14.09 -11.34 -5.17
CA THR A 159 13.61 -12.71 -5.33
C THR A 159 12.63 -12.83 -6.48
N TYR A 160 12.05 -14.01 -6.70
CA TYR A 160 11.24 -14.44 -7.84
C TYR A 160 12.04 -14.69 -9.12
N ASP A 161 11.94 -15.92 -9.65
CA ASP A 161 12.75 -16.42 -10.79
C ASP A 161 12.74 -15.50 -12.02
N ARG A 162 11.62 -14.81 -12.30
CA ARG A 162 11.40 -13.98 -13.48
C ARG A 162 11.51 -12.47 -13.25
N LEU A 163 11.64 -12.02 -12.00
CA LEU A 163 11.63 -10.61 -11.67
C LEU A 163 12.91 -10.14 -10.97
N LYS A 164 13.64 -11.07 -10.35
CA LYS A 164 14.82 -10.72 -9.56
C LYS A 164 15.92 -10.12 -10.43
N VAL A 165 16.56 -9.12 -9.89
CA VAL A 165 17.84 -8.60 -10.40
C VAL A 165 18.99 -9.15 -9.54
N ASP A 166 20.17 -9.30 -10.15
CA ASP A 166 21.41 -9.62 -9.44
C ASP A 166 22.01 -8.36 -8.79
N ASP A 167 23.07 -8.55 -8.01
CA ASP A 167 23.67 -7.47 -7.24
C ASP A 167 24.30 -6.37 -8.11
N GLU A 168 24.90 -6.71 -9.27
CA GLU A 168 25.48 -5.76 -10.20
C GLU A 168 24.40 -4.86 -10.81
N LYS A 169 23.34 -5.46 -11.35
CA LYS A 169 22.19 -4.73 -11.91
C LYS A 169 21.45 -3.90 -10.84
N LEU A 170 21.39 -4.39 -9.61
CA LEU A 170 20.84 -3.62 -8.51
C LEU A 170 21.66 -2.36 -8.23
N LEU A 171 22.99 -2.45 -8.23
CA LEU A 171 23.87 -1.29 -8.08
C LEU A 171 23.72 -0.29 -9.24
N ASP A 172 23.58 -0.77 -10.48
CA ASP A 172 23.34 0.08 -11.66
C ASP A 172 22.03 0.86 -11.53
N ILE A 173 20.94 0.19 -11.09
CA ILE A 173 19.64 0.84 -10.85
C ILE A 173 19.76 1.88 -9.72
N LEU A 174 20.43 1.55 -8.62
CA LEU A 174 20.63 2.49 -7.51
C LEU A 174 21.43 3.72 -7.93
N ALA A 175 22.47 3.54 -8.74
CA ALA A 175 23.27 4.64 -9.28
C ALA A 175 22.44 5.54 -10.22
N ALA A 176 21.70 4.95 -11.17
CA ALA A 176 20.82 5.69 -12.07
C ALA A 176 19.70 6.43 -11.31
N ALA A 177 19.11 5.78 -10.32
CA ALA A 177 18.09 6.39 -9.47
C ALA A 177 18.62 7.59 -8.66
N ARG A 178 19.86 7.50 -8.17
CA ARG A 178 20.53 8.62 -7.49
C ARG A 178 20.67 9.83 -8.40
N GLU A 179 21.18 9.62 -9.61
CA GLU A 179 21.34 10.71 -10.58
C GLU A 179 20.00 11.32 -10.97
N ALA A 180 18.99 10.49 -11.20
CA ALA A 180 17.64 10.91 -11.54
C ALA A 180 16.84 11.45 -10.35
N ARG A 181 17.32 11.30 -9.09
CA ARG A 181 16.61 11.63 -7.84
C ARG A 181 15.32 10.83 -7.65
N ALA A 182 15.35 9.56 -7.97
CA ALA A 182 14.25 8.62 -7.73
C ALA A 182 14.45 7.83 -6.43
N LEU A 183 13.38 7.37 -5.83
CA LEU A 183 13.40 6.42 -4.72
C LEU A 183 13.38 5.00 -5.27
N VAL A 184 14.25 4.12 -4.79
CA VAL A 184 14.22 2.70 -5.14
C VAL A 184 13.49 1.91 -4.06
N CYS A 185 12.39 1.27 -4.44
CA CYS A 185 11.55 0.44 -3.58
C CYS A 185 11.87 -1.03 -3.82
N VAL A 186 12.11 -1.81 -2.77
CA VAL A 186 12.66 -3.15 -2.91
C VAL A 186 11.86 -4.19 -2.17
N HIS A 187 11.43 -5.24 -2.90
CA HIS A 187 11.07 -6.52 -2.28
C HIS A 187 12.38 -7.26 -1.98
N ALA A 188 12.80 -7.27 -0.73
CA ALA A 188 14.09 -7.75 -0.32
C ALA A 188 13.98 -9.07 0.46
N GLU A 189 14.13 -10.19 -0.24
CA GLU A 189 14.30 -11.54 0.32
C GLU A 189 15.42 -12.28 -0.41
N ASN A 190 16.22 -13.08 0.31
CA ASN A 190 17.29 -13.88 -0.28
C ASN A 190 16.72 -15.02 -1.13
N HIS A 191 16.80 -14.86 -2.46
CA HIS A 191 16.30 -15.84 -3.43
C HIS A 191 16.94 -17.23 -3.25
N GLY A 192 18.25 -17.29 -2.99
CA GLY A 192 18.98 -18.56 -2.84
C GLY A 192 18.48 -19.38 -1.65
N VAL A 193 18.24 -18.72 -0.52
CA VAL A 193 17.67 -19.36 0.68
C VAL A 193 16.28 -19.90 0.39
N ILE A 194 15.40 -19.07 -0.21
CA ILE A 194 14.02 -19.48 -0.53
C ILE A 194 14.01 -20.64 -1.52
N ALA A 195 14.74 -20.55 -2.64
CA ALA A 195 14.77 -21.59 -3.65
C ALA A 195 15.29 -22.93 -3.09
N TRP A 196 16.35 -22.87 -2.24
CA TRP A 196 16.89 -24.04 -1.57
C TRP A 196 15.88 -24.68 -0.63
N MET A 197 15.18 -23.88 0.19
CA MET A 197 14.15 -24.37 1.12
C MET A 197 12.95 -24.95 0.38
N VAL A 198 12.44 -24.26 -0.65
CA VAL A 198 11.32 -24.74 -1.47
C VAL A 198 11.62 -26.11 -2.04
N LYS A 199 12.80 -26.27 -2.68
CA LYS A 199 13.19 -27.56 -3.25
C LYS A 199 13.19 -28.67 -2.20
N ARG A 200 13.79 -28.44 -1.02
CA ARG A 200 13.88 -29.44 0.04
C ARG A 200 12.54 -29.84 0.64
N LEU A 201 11.62 -28.86 0.77
CA LEU A 201 10.28 -29.14 1.28
C LEU A 201 9.49 -29.99 0.28
N ILE A 202 9.50 -29.61 -1.00
CA ILE A 202 8.81 -30.34 -2.07
C ILE A 202 9.37 -31.76 -2.21
N ASP A 203 10.72 -31.94 -2.24
CA ASP A 203 11.37 -33.25 -2.33
C ASP A 203 10.97 -34.20 -1.17
N LYS A 204 10.60 -33.64 -0.01
CA LYS A 204 10.13 -34.41 1.16
C LYS A 204 8.60 -34.55 1.23
N GLY A 205 7.84 -34.08 0.23
CA GLY A 205 6.39 -34.16 0.20
C GLY A 205 5.68 -33.10 1.08
N TYR A 206 6.39 -32.11 1.58
CA TYR A 206 5.84 -31.00 2.34
C TYR A 206 5.27 -29.94 1.38
N THR A 207 4.01 -30.10 0.95
CA THR A 207 3.41 -29.32 -0.14
C THR A 207 2.27 -28.39 0.28
N ALA A 208 1.73 -28.55 1.49
CA ALA A 208 0.61 -27.75 2.00
C ALA A 208 0.95 -26.26 2.15
N PRO A 209 -0.04 -25.35 2.11
CA PRO A 209 0.16 -23.89 2.21
C PRO A 209 1.01 -23.45 3.38
N LYS A 210 0.92 -24.08 4.56
CA LYS A 210 1.73 -23.75 5.74
C LYS A 210 3.24 -23.81 5.53
N TYR A 211 3.71 -24.63 4.59
CA TYR A 211 5.14 -24.73 4.28
C TYR A 211 5.68 -23.54 3.49
N HIS A 212 4.81 -22.68 2.98
CA HIS A 212 5.21 -21.39 2.43
C HIS A 212 5.94 -20.54 3.47
N ALA A 213 5.40 -20.41 4.69
CA ALA A 213 6.08 -19.67 5.77
C ALA A 213 7.42 -20.29 6.18
N VAL A 214 7.54 -21.61 6.08
CA VAL A 214 8.81 -22.32 6.33
C VAL A 214 9.84 -22.07 5.23
N SER A 215 9.38 -22.02 3.96
CA SER A 215 10.28 -21.79 2.82
C SER A 215 10.86 -20.38 2.77
N HIS A 216 10.13 -19.41 3.27
CA HIS A 216 10.57 -18.02 3.43
C HIS A 216 11.17 -17.82 4.83
N ALA A 217 12.28 -18.51 5.11
CA ALA A 217 12.96 -18.46 6.39
C ALA A 217 13.27 -17.01 6.80
N ARG A 218 13.16 -16.70 8.10
CA ARG A 218 13.36 -15.34 8.65
C ARG A 218 14.68 -14.69 8.18
N VAL A 219 15.75 -15.50 8.11
CA VAL A 219 17.05 -15.04 7.64
C VAL A 219 17.05 -14.58 6.18
N SER A 220 16.11 -15.03 5.35
CA SER A 220 16.03 -14.57 3.97
C SER A 220 15.68 -13.09 3.87
N GLU A 221 14.91 -12.58 4.82
CA GLU A 221 14.54 -11.15 4.93
C GLU A 221 15.72 -10.34 5.52
N SER A 222 16.22 -10.70 6.69
CA SER A 222 17.26 -9.92 7.36
C SER A 222 18.59 -9.89 6.61
N GLU A 223 18.99 -10.96 5.91
CA GLU A 223 20.18 -10.98 5.03
C GLU A 223 19.99 -10.04 3.85
N ALA A 224 18.86 -10.12 3.14
CA ALA A 224 18.60 -9.26 2.00
C ALA A 224 18.53 -7.77 2.39
N PHE A 225 17.96 -7.44 3.55
CA PHE A 225 17.97 -6.07 4.08
C PHE A 225 19.39 -5.60 4.35
N THR A 226 20.22 -6.41 5.01
CA THR A 226 21.62 -6.06 5.30
C THR A 226 22.40 -5.77 4.02
N ARG A 227 22.23 -6.58 2.99
CA ARG A 227 22.89 -6.42 1.69
C ARG A 227 22.39 -5.15 0.98
N LEU A 228 21.07 -4.92 0.91
CA LEU A 228 20.51 -3.72 0.30
C LEU A 228 20.96 -2.44 1.03
N ILE A 229 21.01 -2.47 2.36
CA ILE A 229 21.50 -1.35 3.17
C ILE A 229 22.98 -1.05 2.86
N ALA A 230 23.83 -2.08 2.71
CA ALA A 230 25.22 -1.88 2.33
C ALA A 230 25.36 -1.21 0.95
N PHE A 231 24.50 -1.56 -0.02
CA PHE A 231 24.48 -0.93 -1.34
C PHE A 231 23.94 0.51 -1.28
N SER A 232 22.90 0.76 -0.49
CA SER A 232 22.39 2.10 -0.23
C SER A 232 23.46 3.00 0.39
N GLU A 233 24.19 2.50 1.37
CA GLU A 233 25.28 3.21 2.05
C GLU A 233 26.45 3.48 1.10
N LEU A 234 26.86 2.49 0.29
CA LEU A 234 27.92 2.64 -0.71
C LEU A 234 27.65 3.76 -1.71
N LEU A 235 26.41 3.87 -2.19
CA LEU A 235 26.00 4.83 -3.21
C LEU A 235 25.38 6.11 -2.64
N ASP A 236 25.19 6.22 -1.32
CA ASP A 236 24.40 7.29 -0.69
C ASP A 236 23.02 7.47 -1.34
N GLN A 237 22.39 6.35 -1.76
CA GLN A 237 21.09 6.31 -2.42
C GLN A 237 19.99 5.91 -1.45
N PRO A 238 18.98 6.77 -1.20
CA PRO A 238 17.82 6.39 -0.39
C PRO A 238 17.08 5.18 -0.97
N VAL A 239 16.68 4.25 -0.11
CA VAL A 239 15.86 3.10 -0.51
C VAL A 239 14.64 2.95 0.40
N MET A 240 13.58 2.39 -0.16
CA MET A 240 12.39 1.97 0.57
C MET A 240 12.35 0.44 0.65
N ILE A 241 12.41 -0.09 1.84
CA ILE A 241 12.24 -1.52 2.09
C ILE A 241 10.76 -1.80 2.26
N PHE A 242 10.19 -2.59 1.35
CA PHE A 242 8.77 -2.94 1.36
C PHE A 242 8.44 -4.03 2.37
N HIS A 243 7.22 -4.02 2.88
CA HIS A 243 6.51 -5.09 3.61
C HIS A 243 7.37 -5.84 4.64
N VAL A 244 8.04 -5.10 5.54
CA VAL A 244 8.82 -5.67 6.66
C VAL A 244 7.94 -6.58 7.50
N SER A 245 8.34 -7.84 7.68
CA SER A 245 7.54 -8.86 8.32
C SER A 245 8.12 -9.41 9.63
N THR A 246 9.44 -9.27 9.85
CA THR A 246 10.14 -9.86 11.00
C THR A 246 10.71 -8.82 11.96
N ARG A 247 10.85 -9.20 13.23
CA ARG A 247 11.54 -8.38 14.24
C ARG A 247 13.02 -8.19 13.91
N GLU A 248 13.66 -9.20 13.29
CA GLU A 248 15.06 -9.12 12.86
C GLU A 248 15.23 -8.08 11.73
N GLY A 249 14.30 -8.06 10.76
CA GLY A 249 14.28 -7.05 9.71
C GLY A 249 14.11 -5.63 10.27
N ALA A 250 13.17 -5.43 11.20
CA ALA A 250 13.00 -4.15 11.87
C ALA A 250 14.24 -3.73 12.67
N ALA A 251 14.95 -4.67 13.32
CA ALA A 251 16.18 -4.38 14.04
C ALA A 251 17.32 -3.94 13.12
N VAL A 252 17.49 -4.59 11.97
CA VAL A 252 18.50 -4.23 10.94
C VAL A 252 18.23 -2.83 10.40
N ILE A 253 16.96 -2.48 10.13
CA ILE A 253 16.56 -1.14 9.68
C ILE A 253 16.89 -0.09 10.74
N ARG A 254 16.51 -0.33 12.01
CA ARG A 254 16.80 0.56 13.12
C ARG A 254 18.29 0.85 13.26
N GLU A 255 19.13 -0.18 13.19
CA GLU A 255 20.59 -0.04 13.27
C GLU A 255 21.12 0.84 12.14
N ALA A 256 20.72 0.56 10.89
CA ALA A 256 21.15 1.34 9.72
C ALA A 256 20.75 2.81 9.83
N ARG A 257 19.49 3.09 10.21
CA ARG A 257 19.00 4.46 10.43
C ARG A 257 19.75 5.15 11.57
N GLY A 258 20.09 4.43 12.64
CA GLY A 258 20.93 4.93 13.75
C GLY A 258 22.33 5.34 13.31
N ARG A 259 22.87 4.74 12.26
CA ARG A 259 24.12 5.17 11.61
C ARG A 259 23.95 6.30 10.59
N GLY A 260 22.73 6.74 10.32
CA GLY A 260 22.43 7.83 9.37
C GLY A 260 22.22 7.35 7.92
N VAL A 261 22.11 6.04 7.67
CA VAL A 261 21.80 5.53 6.34
C VAL A 261 20.34 5.90 5.98
N LYS A 262 20.10 6.33 4.75
CA LYS A 262 18.81 6.86 4.29
C LYS A 262 17.85 5.72 3.93
N ILE A 263 17.36 4.99 4.93
CA ILE A 263 16.42 3.88 4.77
C ILE A 263 15.03 4.32 5.15
N PHE A 264 14.09 4.17 4.22
CA PHE A 264 12.66 4.16 4.48
C PHE A 264 12.18 2.71 4.54
N ALA A 265 11.11 2.46 5.29
CA ALA A 265 10.54 1.12 5.37
C ALA A 265 9.04 1.16 5.67
N GLU A 266 8.33 0.16 5.17
CA GLU A 266 6.91 -0.03 5.41
C GLU A 266 6.62 -1.41 5.99
N THR A 267 5.46 -1.52 6.63
CA THR A 267 4.81 -2.81 6.90
C THR A 267 3.38 -2.78 6.39
N CYS A 268 2.65 -3.90 6.55
CA CYS A 268 1.30 -4.03 6.03
C CYS A 268 0.37 -4.70 7.07
N PRO A 269 -0.97 -4.54 6.96
CA PRO A 269 -1.91 -5.13 7.92
C PRO A 269 -1.73 -6.63 8.13
N GLN A 270 -1.40 -7.41 7.10
CA GLN A 270 -1.19 -8.84 7.23
C GLN A 270 -0.11 -9.20 8.25
N TYR A 271 0.96 -8.41 8.35
CA TYR A 271 2.04 -8.63 9.33
C TYR A 271 1.71 -8.13 10.73
N LEU A 272 0.70 -7.28 10.87
CA LEU A 272 0.24 -6.73 12.14
C LEU A 272 -0.92 -7.52 12.75
N PHE A 273 -1.67 -8.28 11.94
CA PHE A 273 -2.92 -8.92 12.37
C PHE A 273 -3.01 -10.42 12.07
N LEU A 274 -2.23 -10.97 11.14
CA LEU A 274 -2.21 -12.40 10.79
C LEU A 274 -0.92 -13.05 11.28
N THR A 275 -0.95 -14.38 11.38
CA THR A 275 0.22 -15.18 11.74
C THR A 275 0.44 -16.34 10.78
N ALA A 276 1.60 -17.00 10.84
CA ALA A 276 1.88 -18.21 10.06
C ALA A 276 0.90 -19.36 10.35
N GLU A 277 0.25 -19.34 11.52
CA GLU A 277 -0.76 -20.34 11.91
C GLU A 277 -2.02 -20.23 11.04
N ASP A 278 -2.32 -19.06 10.48
CA ASP A 278 -3.47 -18.87 9.57
C ASP A 278 -3.31 -19.67 8.27
N LEU A 279 -2.09 -20.05 7.90
CA LEU A 279 -1.81 -20.91 6.75
C LEU A 279 -2.08 -22.42 7.05
N ASP A 280 -2.19 -22.81 8.31
CA ASP A 280 -2.41 -24.23 8.71
C ASP A 280 -3.91 -24.55 8.75
N LYS A 281 -4.51 -24.60 7.56
CA LYS A 281 -5.92 -24.96 7.36
C LYS A 281 -6.01 -26.30 6.60
N PRO A 282 -7.15 -27.00 6.68
CA PRO A 282 -7.37 -28.23 5.93
C PRO A 282 -7.23 -28.04 4.41
N GLY A 283 -6.60 -28.99 3.74
CA GLY A 283 -6.45 -28.98 2.29
C GLY A 283 -5.69 -27.75 1.78
N ALA A 284 -6.25 -27.10 0.77
CA ALA A 284 -5.68 -25.90 0.17
C ALA A 284 -6.22 -24.59 0.78
N GLU A 285 -7.08 -24.64 1.78
CA GLU A 285 -7.74 -23.44 2.31
C GLU A 285 -6.75 -22.39 2.84
N GLY A 286 -5.64 -22.84 3.44
CA GLY A 286 -4.57 -21.95 3.90
C GLY A 286 -3.98 -21.03 2.80
N ALA A 287 -4.19 -21.37 1.52
CA ALA A 287 -3.80 -20.52 0.40
C ALA A 287 -4.46 -19.13 0.42
N LYS A 288 -5.63 -18.98 1.04
CA LYS A 288 -6.30 -17.68 1.23
C LYS A 288 -5.47 -16.70 2.06
N TRP A 289 -4.53 -17.18 2.88
CA TRP A 289 -3.64 -16.37 3.73
C TRP A 289 -2.19 -16.31 3.23
N MET A 290 -1.90 -16.85 2.03
CA MET A 290 -0.55 -16.81 1.47
C MET A 290 -0.23 -15.47 0.84
N CYS A 291 0.84 -14.84 1.34
CA CYS A 291 1.52 -13.66 0.79
C CYS A 291 3.03 -13.81 0.94
N SER A 292 3.81 -12.97 0.28
CA SER A 292 5.28 -12.96 0.39
C SER A 292 5.79 -11.54 0.65
N PRO A 293 6.53 -11.35 1.75
CA PRO A 293 6.85 -12.33 2.80
C PRO A 293 5.60 -12.91 3.47
N PRO A 294 5.66 -14.10 4.07
CA PRO A 294 4.52 -14.65 4.82
C PRO A 294 4.33 -13.93 6.15
N ALA A 295 3.10 -13.94 6.69
CA ALA A 295 2.85 -13.55 8.07
C ALA A 295 3.69 -14.40 9.04
N ARG A 296 4.11 -13.82 10.16
CA ARG A 296 5.07 -14.43 11.10
C ARG A 296 4.41 -14.83 12.43
N THR A 297 4.92 -14.35 13.53
CA THR A 297 4.45 -14.68 14.88
C THR A 297 3.84 -13.47 15.59
N LYS A 298 3.23 -13.69 16.76
CA LYS A 298 2.75 -12.60 17.62
C LYS A 298 3.89 -11.70 18.11
N ASP A 299 5.05 -12.27 18.40
CA ASP A 299 6.22 -11.49 18.80
C ASP A 299 6.71 -10.56 17.68
N ASP A 300 6.60 -10.99 16.43
CA ASP A 300 6.90 -10.13 15.28
C ASP A 300 5.89 -8.98 15.16
N GLN A 301 4.61 -9.24 15.37
CA GLN A 301 3.59 -8.20 15.39
C GLN A 301 3.94 -7.11 16.42
N GLU A 302 4.29 -7.50 17.65
CA GLU A 302 4.66 -6.55 18.70
C GLU A 302 5.94 -5.76 18.34
N ALA A 303 6.94 -6.41 17.75
CA ALA A 303 8.15 -5.74 17.29
C ALA A 303 7.88 -4.73 16.16
N LEU A 304 6.99 -5.06 15.22
CA LEU A 304 6.59 -4.15 14.14
C LEU A 304 5.80 -2.95 14.69
N TRP A 305 4.87 -3.17 15.63
CA TRP A 305 4.17 -2.07 16.31
C TRP A 305 5.13 -1.15 17.06
N GLN A 306 6.15 -1.71 17.72
CA GLN A 306 7.19 -0.92 18.36
C GLN A 306 8.00 -0.12 17.33
N ALA A 307 8.37 -0.75 16.22
CA ALA A 307 9.12 -0.08 15.14
C ALA A 307 8.32 1.09 14.52
N LEU A 308 7.01 0.94 14.35
CA LEU A 308 6.11 2.03 13.93
C LEU A 308 6.06 3.17 14.96
N SER A 309 5.97 2.82 16.25
CA SER A 309 5.96 3.81 17.34
C SER A 309 7.25 4.64 17.38
N LEU A 310 8.39 3.99 17.18
CA LEU A 310 9.72 4.60 17.24
C LEU A 310 10.12 5.31 15.93
N GLY A 311 9.35 5.14 14.85
CA GLY A 311 9.65 5.73 13.54
C GLY A 311 10.71 4.97 12.74
N ASP A 312 11.02 3.73 13.10
CA ASP A 312 11.90 2.85 12.30
C ASP A 312 11.19 2.45 10.99
N LEU A 313 9.87 2.26 11.05
CA LEU A 313 8.97 2.10 9.90
C LEU A 313 8.12 3.37 9.77
N GLN A 314 8.03 3.93 8.56
CA GLN A 314 7.46 5.26 8.34
C GLN A 314 6.04 5.23 7.79
N LEU A 315 5.58 4.10 7.24
CA LEU A 315 4.24 4.00 6.69
C LEU A 315 3.67 2.57 6.76
N ILE A 316 2.36 2.48 6.58
CA ILE A 316 1.64 1.20 6.52
C ILE A 316 0.80 1.20 5.24
N SER A 317 1.22 0.42 4.24
CA SER A 317 0.50 0.20 2.99
C SER A 317 -0.31 -1.10 3.02
N SER A 318 -1.10 -1.37 1.99
CA SER A 318 -1.92 -2.60 1.94
C SER A 318 -1.15 -3.82 1.45
N ASP A 319 -0.25 -3.64 0.52
CA ASP A 319 0.28 -4.70 -0.35
C ASP A 319 -0.88 -5.53 -0.95
N HIS A 320 -1.92 -4.81 -1.40
CA HIS A 320 -3.08 -5.42 -2.02
C HIS A 320 -2.66 -6.13 -3.30
N ALA A 321 -2.77 -7.47 -3.30
CA ALA A 321 -2.45 -8.34 -4.41
C ALA A 321 -3.52 -9.43 -4.51
N PRO A 322 -4.70 -9.12 -5.08
CA PRO A 322 -5.89 -9.94 -5.01
C PRO A 322 -5.83 -11.10 -6.02
N TYR A 323 -5.95 -12.32 -5.54
CA TYR A 323 -6.10 -13.51 -6.38
C TYR A 323 -7.29 -14.31 -5.88
N ARG A 324 -8.24 -14.63 -6.78
CA ARG A 324 -9.42 -15.44 -6.44
C ARG A 324 -9.01 -16.80 -5.89
N TYR A 325 -9.86 -17.34 -5.02
CA TYR A 325 -9.68 -18.71 -4.51
C TYR A 325 -10.42 -19.71 -5.39
N ASP A 326 -10.04 -19.76 -6.66
CA ASP A 326 -10.58 -20.62 -7.70
C ASP A 326 -9.48 -20.96 -8.74
N GLU A 327 -9.89 -21.63 -9.84
CA GLU A 327 -9.01 -22.05 -10.95
C GLU A 327 -8.45 -20.87 -11.76
N THR A 328 -8.98 -19.67 -11.63
CA THR A 328 -8.44 -18.45 -12.27
C THR A 328 -7.34 -17.81 -11.45
N GLY A 329 -7.22 -18.17 -10.18
CA GLY A 329 -6.29 -17.56 -9.21
C GLY A 329 -5.46 -18.60 -8.46
N LYS A 330 -5.69 -18.70 -7.14
CA LYS A 330 -4.86 -19.48 -6.22
C LYS A 330 -4.93 -21.01 -6.46
N LEU A 331 -6.01 -21.50 -7.07
CA LEU A 331 -6.19 -22.91 -7.36
C LEU A 331 -5.94 -23.27 -8.85
N ARG A 332 -5.24 -22.40 -9.60
CA ARG A 332 -4.96 -22.62 -11.03
C ARG A 332 -4.26 -23.95 -11.33
N ALA A 333 -3.45 -24.45 -10.41
CA ALA A 333 -2.76 -25.73 -10.55
C ALA A 333 -3.59 -26.94 -10.08
N GLY A 334 -4.89 -26.75 -9.82
CA GLY A 334 -5.83 -27.78 -9.37
C GLY A 334 -6.28 -27.60 -7.93
N PRO A 335 -7.13 -28.51 -7.40
CA PRO A 335 -7.75 -28.35 -6.08
C PRO A 335 -6.77 -28.53 -4.90
N ASN A 336 -5.62 -29.15 -5.14
CA ASN A 336 -4.58 -29.37 -4.12
C ASN A 336 -3.21 -28.90 -4.63
N PRO A 337 -3.02 -27.59 -4.90
CA PRO A 337 -1.76 -27.08 -5.38
C PRO A 337 -0.68 -27.19 -4.30
N THR A 338 0.56 -27.38 -4.70
CA THR A 338 1.67 -27.17 -3.77
C THR A 338 1.77 -25.69 -3.43
N PHE A 339 2.31 -25.35 -2.25
CA PHE A 339 2.48 -23.95 -1.85
C PHE A 339 3.30 -23.14 -2.89
N LYS A 340 4.19 -23.77 -3.66
CA LYS A 340 4.94 -23.11 -4.73
C LYS A 340 4.06 -22.73 -5.93
N GLN A 341 2.96 -23.41 -6.14
CA GLN A 341 2.06 -23.19 -7.29
C GLN A 341 0.94 -22.20 -6.98
N VAL A 342 0.76 -21.86 -5.70
CA VAL A 342 -0.25 -20.88 -5.26
C VAL A 342 0.24 -19.46 -5.55
N ALA A 343 -0.64 -18.63 -6.12
CA ALA A 343 -0.35 -17.20 -6.26
C ALA A 343 -0.26 -16.52 -4.88
N ASN A 344 0.84 -15.83 -4.63
CA ASN A 344 1.08 -15.11 -3.37
C ASN A 344 0.48 -13.72 -3.45
N GLY A 345 -0.39 -13.38 -2.50
CA GLY A 345 -1.01 -12.07 -2.38
C GLY A 345 -2.36 -12.14 -1.68
N LEU A 346 -2.73 -11.04 -1.05
CA LEU A 346 -3.96 -10.87 -0.26
C LEU A 346 -4.70 -9.61 -0.70
N PRO A 347 -6.05 -9.60 -0.67
CA PRO A 347 -6.81 -8.36 -0.74
C PRO A 347 -6.66 -7.58 0.57
N GLY A 348 -6.61 -6.24 0.51
CA GLY A 348 -6.43 -5.44 1.72
C GLY A 348 -6.77 -3.96 1.60
N LEU A 349 -7.00 -3.42 0.40
CA LEU A 349 -7.23 -1.99 0.18
C LEU A 349 -8.37 -1.42 1.03
N GLU A 350 -9.53 -2.08 1.06
CA GLU A 350 -10.73 -1.61 1.76
C GLU A 350 -10.56 -1.65 3.28
N VAL A 351 -9.92 -2.69 3.79
CA VAL A 351 -9.86 -2.95 5.23
C VAL A 351 -8.61 -2.40 5.89
N ARG A 352 -7.62 -1.90 5.12
CA ARG A 352 -6.37 -1.36 5.65
C ARG A 352 -6.61 -0.31 6.73
N LEU A 353 -7.30 0.77 6.38
CA LEU A 353 -7.52 1.87 7.32
C LEU A 353 -8.45 1.49 8.47
N PRO A 354 -9.57 0.79 8.28
CA PRO A 354 -10.42 0.32 9.40
C PRO A 354 -9.70 -0.57 10.41
N LEU A 355 -8.88 -1.52 9.95
CA LEU A 355 -8.07 -2.36 10.84
C LEU A 355 -7.06 -1.55 11.66
N LEU A 356 -6.39 -0.60 11.00
CA LEU A 356 -5.41 0.26 11.65
C LEU A 356 -6.09 1.25 12.60
N PHE A 357 -7.23 1.83 12.22
CA PHE A 357 -7.98 2.73 13.08
C PHE A 357 -8.44 2.04 14.37
N ASP A 358 -8.99 0.83 14.26
CA ASP A 358 -9.39 0.03 15.42
C ASP A 358 -8.21 -0.23 16.37
N ALA A 359 -7.05 -0.63 15.83
CA ALA A 359 -5.88 -0.91 16.66
C ALA A 359 -5.23 0.35 17.25
N MET A 360 -5.02 1.36 16.41
CA MET A 360 -4.22 2.54 16.78
C MET A 360 -5.03 3.56 17.57
N VAL A 361 -6.29 3.80 17.17
CA VAL A 361 -7.14 4.85 17.73
C VAL A 361 -8.12 4.27 18.75
N SER A 362 -8.98 3.35 18.33
CA SER A 362 -10.05 2.83 19.20
C SER A 362 -9.52 2.02 20.38
N LYS A 363 -8.46 1.24 20.18
CA LYS A 363 -7.73 0.49 21.22
C LYS A 363 -6.53 1.23 21.80
N GLY A 364 -6.25 2.45 21.32
CA GLY A 364 -5.26 3.37 21.89
C GLY A 364 -3.80 2.97 21.70
N ARG A 365 -3.47 2.13 20.69
CA ARG A 365 -2.11 1.62 20.53
C ARG A 365 -1.09 2.68 20.14
N LEU A 366 -1.44 3.62 19.24
CA LEU A 366 -0.55 4.70 18.78
C LEU A 366 -1.22 6.07 18.73
N GLY A 367 -2.55 6.13 18.76
CA GLY A 367 -3.33 7.37 18.72
C GLY A 367 -3.60 7.91 17.32
N LEU A 368 -4.44 8.98 17.27
CA LEU A 368 -5.04 9.48 16.04
C LEU A 368 -4.03 10.19 15.13
N SER A 369 -3.17 11.07 15.68
CA SER A 369 -2.16 11.78 14.88
C SER A 369 -1.16 10.81 14.24
N LYS A 370 -0.75 9.76 14.97
CA LYS A 370 0.14 8.73 14.40
C LYS A 370 -0.57 7.87 13.36
N PHE A 371 -1.88 7.64 13.49
CA PHE A 371 -2.67 7.01 12.44
C PHE A 371 -2.65 7.84 11.15
N VAL A 372 -2.91 9.16 11.23
CA VAL A 372 -2.84 10.06 10.07
C VAL A 372 -1.43 10.12 9.49
N GLU A 373 -0.41 10.19 10.34
CA GLU A 373 0.99 10.20 9.90
C GLU A 373 1.31 8.97 9.03
N LEU A 374 1.08 7.77 9.57
CA LEU A 374 1.51 6.51 8.94
C LEU A 374 0.67 6.10 7.72
N THR A 375 -0.57 6.60 7.60
CA THR A 375 -1.51 6.16 6.55
C THR A 375 -1.79 7.21 5.49
N SER A 376 -1.40 8.47 5.72
CA SER A 376 -1.71 9.58 4.82
C SER A 376 -0.51 10.51 4.64
N THR A 377 0.01 11.13 5.71
CA THR A 377 1.02 12.21 5.60
C THR A 377 2.38 11.68 5.19
N ALA A 378 2.90 10.64 5.85
CA ALA A 378 4.23 10.11 5.55
C ALA A 378 4.31 9.49 4.14
N PRO A 379 3.36 8.66 3.68
CA PRO A 379 3.41 8.18 2.30
C PRO A 379 3.31 9.32 1.29
N ALA A 380 2.48 10.36 1.52
CA ALA A 380 2.43 11.51 0.63
C ALA A 380 3.76 12.27 0.55
N GLN A 381 4.45 12.45 1.66
CA GLN A 381 5.74 13.13 1.71
C GLN A 381 6.86 12.30 1.07
N ILE A 382 6.95 11.00 1.40
CA ILE A 382 8.00 10.11 0.88
C ILE A 382 7.93 9.99 -0.65
N TYR A 383 6.71 9.94 -1.20
CA TYR A 383 6.49 9.80 -2.64
C TYR A 383 6.21 11.12 -3.37
N ASN A 384 6.51 12.26 -2.73
CA ASN A 384 6.41 13.59 -3.32
C ASN A 384 5.01 13.92 -3.88
N LEU A 385 3.97 13.73 -3.07
CA LEU A 385 2.59 14.11 -3.37
C LEU A 385 2.22 15.38 -2.56
N PRO A 386 2.66 16.57 -2.95
CA PRO A 386 2.71 17.76 -2.10
C PRO A 386 1.34 18.31 -1.67
N LYS A 387 0.27 17.93 -2.38
CA LYS A 387 -1.10 18.37 -2.06
C LYS A 387 -1.94 17.31 -1.35
N LYS A 388 -1.36 16.14 -1.03
CA LYS A 388 -2.04 14.99 -0.43
C LYS A 388 -1.64 14.78 1.04
N GLY A 389 -2.39 13.94 1.73
CA GLY A 389 -2.02 13.41 3.05
C GLY A 389 -2.19 14.34 4.24
N SER A 390 -2.79 15.53 4.07
CA SER A 390 -3.07 16.44 5.19
C SER A 390 -4.28 17.34 4.92
N ILE A 391 -5.02 17.70 5.96
CA ILE A 391 -6.04 18.76 5.92
C ILE A 391 -5.34 20.09 6.20
N ALA A 392 -4.98 20.80 5.14
CA ALA A 392 -4.30 22.08 5.19
C ALA A 392 -4.80 23.00 4.07
N ILE A 393 -4.78 24.32 4.30
CA ILE A 393 -5.13 25.30 3.28
C ILE A 393 -4.15 25.17 2.10
N GLY A 394 -4.70 25.05 0.89
CA GLY A 394 -3.94 24.86 -0.35
C GLY A 394 -3.83 23.40 -0.79
N ASN A 395 -4.13 22.44 0.08
CA ASN A 395 -4.16 21.03 -0.27
C ASN A 395 -5.45 20.66 -1.00
N ASP A 396 -5.40 19.56 -1.72
CA ASP A 396 -6.58 18.96 -2.33
C ASP A 396 -7.58 18.56 -1.24
N ALA A 397 -8.86 18.75 -1.51
CA ALA A 397 -9.93 18.43 -0.58
C ALA A 397 -10.23 16.90 -0.59
N ASP A 398 -9.20 16.11 -0.32
CA ASP A 398 -9.23 14.67 -0.16
C ASP A 398 -9.47 14.34 1.31
N ILE A 399 -10.72 14.04 1.64
CA ILE A 399 -11.19 14.00 3.03
C ILE A 399 -12.00 12.73 3.27
N ALA A 400 -11.70 12.06 4.36
CA ALA A 400 -12.52 10.97 4.89
C ALA A 400 -13.18 11.39 6.22
N ILE A 401 -14.51 11.35 6.26
CA ILE A 401 -15.29 11.63 7.47
C ILE A 401 -15.60 10.30 8.14
N TRP A 402 -15.12 10.14 9.37
CA TRP A 402 -15.17 8.89 10.12
C TRP A 402 -16.18 8.95 11.27
N ASP A 403 -16.94 7.87 11.41
CA ASP A 403 -17.63 7.59 12.67
C ASP A 403 -16.71 6.78 13.58
N PRO A 404 -16.14 7.40 14.63
CA PRO A 404 -15.20 6.71 15.51
C PRO A 404 -15.87 5.63 16.39
N ALA A 405 -17.18 5.65 16.53
CA ALA A 405 -17.93 4.70 17.38
C ALA A 405 -18.55 3.54 16.58
N ARG A 406 -18.60 3.64 15.23
CA ARG A 406 -19.23 2.63 14.39
C ARG A 406 -18.48 1.31 14.47
N LYS A 407 -19.19 0.24 14.85
CA LYS A 407 -18.66 -1.13 14.85
C LYS A 407 -19.10 -1.86 13.59
N VAL A 408 -18.15 -2.53 12.95
CA VAL A 408 -18.37 -3.32 11.73
C VAL A 408 -17.68 -4.66 11.91
N THR A 409 -18.43 -5.75 11.70
CA THR A 409 -17.83 -7.09 11.57
C THR A 409 -17.56 -7.34 10.10
N LEU A 410 -16.31 -7.54 9.75
CA LEU A 410 -15.87 -7.76 8.38
C LEU A 410 -16.41 -9.09 7.86
N SER A 411 -16.92 -9.11 6.65
CA SER A 411 -17.34 -10.32 5.94
C SER A 411 -16.92 -10.28 4.48
N ASP A 412 -16.88 -11.44 3.84
CA ASP A 412 -16.50 -11.55 2.42
C ASP A 412 -17.48 -10.77 1.52
N GLU A 413 -18.78 -10.83 1.86
CA GLU A 413 -19.87 -10.23 1.06
C GLU A 413 -19.89 -8.70 1.09
N MET A 414 -19.28 -8.08 2.10
CA MET A 414 -19.23 -6.61 2.18
C MET A 414 -18.08 -6.00 1.39
N MET A 415 -17.13 -6.80 0.92
CA MET A 415 -15.98 -6.31 0.17
C MET A 415 -16.36 -5.89 -1.25
N HIS A 416 -15.74 -4.81 -1.73
CA HIS A 416 -16.00 -4.24 -3.06
C HIS A 416 -14.94 -4.64 -4.09
N ASP A 417 -13.90 -5.37 -3.67
CA ASP A 417 -12.94 -6.00 -4.57
C ASP A 417 -13.50 -7.27 -5.22
N LEU A 418 -12.81 -7.80 -6.21
CA LEU A 418 -13.25 -8.97 -6.98
C LEU A 418 -12.58 -10.29 -6.52
N THR A 419 -11.96 -10.29 -5.36
CA THR A 419 -11.25 -11.47 -4.83
C THR A 419 -12.21 -12.57 -4.37
N GLY A 420 -13.37 -12.17 -3.81
CA GLY A 420 -14.41 -13.08 -3.31
C GLY A 420 -14.14 -13.64 -1.90
N PHE A 421 -13.11 -13.18 -1.21
CA PHE A 421 -12.83 -13.45 0.21
C PHE A 421 -11.97 -12.36 0.81
N SER A 422 -12.03 -12.23 2.13
CA SER A 422 -11.11 -11.40 2.90
C SER A 422 -10.38 -12.23 3.96
N PRO A 423 -9.04 -12.15 4.07
CA PRO A 423 -8.30 -12.86 5.12
C PRO A 423 -8.62 -12.32 6.52
N PHE A 424 -9.35 -11.22 6.61
CA PHE A 424 -9.76 -10.57 7.85
C PHE A 424 -11.25 -10.78 8.20
N SER A 425 -11.99 -11.57 7.42
CA SER A 425 -13.41 -11.89 7.69
C SER A 425 -13.62 -12.44 9.10
N GLY A 426 -14.73 -12.04 9.73
CA GLY A 426 -15.07 -12.37 11.12
C GLY A 426 -14.47 -11.44 12.17
N ARG A 427 -13.54 -10.53 11.81
CA ARG A 427 -13.01 -9.52 12.74
C ARG A 427 -14.01 -8.37 12.90
N THR A 428 -14.23 -7.94 14.14
CA THR A 428 -14.99 -6.72 14.41
C THR A 428 -14.01 -5.57 14.65
N VAL A 429 -14.19 -4.49 13.90
CA VAL A 429 -13.42 -3.24 14.02
C VAL A 429 -14.32 -2.12 14.52
N THR A 430 -13.74 -1.15 15.22
CA THR A 430 -14.41 0.06 15.70
C THR A 430 -13.79 1.26 15.02
N GLY A 431 -14.63 2.11 14.44
CA GLY A 431 -14.26 3.22 13.58
C GLY A 431 -14.36 2.83 12.09
N TRP A 432 -15.18 3.62 11.36
CA TRP A 432 -15.43 3.37 9.94
C TRP A 432 -15.65 4.67 9.18
N PRO A 433 -15.12 4.83 7.94
CA PRO A 433 -15.40 6.00 7.12
C PRO A 433 -16.86 5.99 6.66
N GLU A 434 -17.56 7.11 6.85
CA GLU A 434 -18.95 7.26 6.40
C GLU A 434 -19.05 7.99 5.05
N LYS A 435 -18.17 8.97 4.85
CA LYS A 435 -18.12 9.75 3.60
C LYS A 435 -16.67 9.95 3.22
N VAL A 436 -16.39 9.77 1.95
CA VAL A 436 -15.07 10.01 1.37
C VAL A 436 -15.22 11.01 0.22
N LEU A 437 -14.40 12.04 0.27
CA LEU A 437 -14.34 13.09 -0.74
C LEU A 437 -12.99 13.01 -1.45
N LEU A 438 -13.04 13.07 -2.77
CA LEU A 438 -11.88 13.23 -3.64
C LEU A 438 -11.97 14.63 -4.26
N ARG A 439 -11.02 15.49 -3.94
CA ARG A 439 -11.00 16.88 -4.37
C ARG A 439 -12.37 17.58 -4.20
N GLY A 440 -12.94 17.46 -3.00
CA GLY A 440 -14.22 18.08 -2.65
C GLY A 440 -15.47 17.41 -3.25
N ARG A 441 -15.32 16.39 -4.08
CA ARG A 441 -16.41 15.63 -4.69
C ARG A 441 -16.62 14.31 -3.97
N LYS A 442 -17.87 13.87 -3.85
CA LYS A 442 -18.18 12.64 -3.13
C LYS A 442 -17.69 11.41 -3.90
N ALA A 443 -16.72 10.71 -3.33
CA ALA A 443 -16.24 9.42 -3.83
C ALA A 443 -17.03 8.25 -3.23
N MET A 444 -17.59 8.39 -1.99
CA MET A 444 -18.36 7.36 -1.30
C MET A 444 -19.48 8.00 -0.41
N PRO A 445 -20.70 7.40 -0.31
CA PRO A 445 -21.23 6.36 -1.19
C PRO A 445 -21.33 6.87 -2.63
N LEU A 446 -20.98 6.02 -3.57
CA LEU A 446 -20.91 6.35 -4.98
C LEU A 446 -22.26 6.74 -5.54
N ALA A 447 -22.39 7.97 -6.07
CA ALA A 447 -23.28 8.21 -7.17
C ALA A 447 -22.56 7.62 -8.40
N LEU A 448 -23.19 6.64 -9.04
CA LEU A 448 -22.70 5.89 -10.18
C LEU A 448 -21.71 6.66 -11.09
N ALA A 449 -20.55 6.04 -11.27
CA ALA A 449 -19.64 6.13 -12.40
C ALA A 449 -19.50 7.50 -13.09
N ASN A 450 -18.48 8.24 -12.68
CA ASN A 450 -17.78 9.11 -13.61
C ASN A 450 -16.28 8.94 -13.36
N SER A 451 -15.67 8.09 -14.15
CA SER A 451 -14.22 7.87 -14.26
C SER A 451 -13.41 9.14 -14.59
N ALA A 452 -14.10 10.27 -14.80
CA ALA A 452 -13.51 11.57 -15.09
C ALA A 452 -12.94 12.30 -13.86
N ILE A 453 -13.03 11.73 -12.64
CA ILE A 453 -12.63 12.43 -11.41
C ILE A 453 -11.18 12.07 -11.00
N ALA A 454 -10.75 10.85 -11.23
CA ALA A 454 -9.40 10.40 -10.84
C ALA A 454 -8.33 11.02 -11.75
N VAL A 455 -7.20 11.42 -11.14
CA VAL A 455 -6.05 12.00 -11.84
C VAL A 455 -4.80 11.20 -11.52
N MET A 456 -3.94 11.06 -12.52
CA MET A 456 -2.59 10.54 -12.30
C MET A 456 -1.78 11.59 -11.53
N LEU A 457 -1.29 11.22 -10.35
CA LEU A 457 -0.38 12.03 -9.54
C LEU A 457 1.03 11.97 -10.13
N ARG A 458 1.73 13.10 -10.20
CA ARG A 458 3.07 13.23 -10.76
C ARG A 458 3.97 14.02 -9.82
#